data_eeb69b665c9f7da569dc59b6a91210bc
#
_entry.id   eeb69b665c9f7da569dc59b6a91210bc
#
_cell.length_a   1.000
_cell.length_b   1.000
_cell.length_c   1.000
_cell.angle_alpha   90.00
_cell.angle_beta   90.00
_cell.angle_gamma   90.00
#
_symmetry.space_group_name_H-M   'P 1'
#
loop_
_entity.id
_entity.type
_entity.pdbx_description
1 polymer ?
#
loop_
_entity_poly.entity_id
_entity_poly.type
_entity_poly.pdbx_seq_one_letter_code
_entity_poly.pdbx_strand_id
1 'polypeptide(L)'
;MNVRSEAGFTVVEVIIAVMVLTVGLLGLVSTAALVTRMIGRGQRSAVAGNFAQQRMERLRTAACIPAQRVPGAENLMRGSNAIASNVWRFTLVAGNTWRIDITTTYKTTRNRSRTERMETTVIC
;
A
#
# COMPACT_ATOMS: atom_id res chain seq x y z
N MET A 1 -15.25 -55.32 37.33
CA MET A 1 -14.11 -55.02 36.45
C MET A 1 -14.66 -54.61 35.08
N ASN A 2 -14.75 -53.30 34.81
CA ASN A 2 -15.19 -52.84 33.47
C ASN A 2 -13.99 -52.86 32.53
N VAL A 3 -13.99 -53.81 31.62
CA VAL A 3 -13.06 -53.86 30.49
C VAL A 3 -13.51 -52.76 29.53
N ARG A 4 -12.83 -51.60 29.53
CA ARG A 4 -12.97 -50.62 28.46
C ARG A 4 -12.51 -51.27 27.16
N SER A 5 -13.42 -51.48 26.22
CA SER A 5 -13.06 -51.86 24.87
C SER A 5 -12.23 -50.72 24.24
N GLU A 6 -10.95 -50.90 24.11
CA GLU A 6 -10.10 -50.02 23.31
C GLU A 6 -10.44 -50.24 21.81
N ALA A 7 -11.27 -49.33 21.30
CA ALA A 7 -11.55 -49.30 19.85
C ALA A 7 -10.30 -48.78 19.14
N GLY A 8 -9.59 -49.68 18.48
CA GLY A 8 -8.44 -49.34 17.62
C GLY A 8 -8.90 -48.62 16.36
N PHE A 9 -8.08 -47.64 15.90
CA PHE A 9 -8.33 -46.94 14.63
C PHE A 9 -8.29 -47.92 13.44
N THR A 10 -9.23 -47.75 12.54
CA THR A 10 -9.25 -48.49 11.27
C THR A 10 -8.26 -47.90 10.27
N VAL A 11 -7.67 -48.72 9.43
CA VAL A 11 -6.77 -48.25 8.35
C VAL A 11 -7.48 -47.23 7.43
N VAL A 12 -8.77 -47.44 7.19
CA VAL A 12 -9.58 -46.52 6.36
C VAL A 12 -9.69 -45.12 7.02
N GLU A 13 -9.86 -45.06 8.33
CA GLU A 13 -9.96 -43.81 9.08
C GLU A 13 -8.64 -42.99 9.01
N VAL A 14 -7.50 -43.68 9.09
CA VAL A 14 -6.18 -43.04 8.92
C VAL A 14 -6.00 -42.50 7.51
N ILE A 15 -6.41 -43.23 6.48
CA ILE A 15 -6.33 -42.76 5.08
C ILE A 15 -7.18 -41.52 4.86
N ILE A 16 -8.41 -41.52 5.36
CA ILE A 16 -9.32 -40.35 5.27
C ILE A 16 -8.74 -39.17 6.03
N ALA A 17 -8.20 -39.35 7.23
CA ALA A 17 -7.58 -38.30 8.02
C ALA A 17 -6.38 -37.66 7.29
N VAL A 18 -5.53 -38.46 6.66
CA VAL A 18 -4.36 -37.97 5.89
C VAL A 18 -4.84 -37.20 4.65
N MET A 19 -5.87 -37.67 3.95
CA MET A 19 -6.45 -36.95 2.82
C MET A 19 -7.00 -35.58 3.23
N VAL A 20 -7.79 -35.50 4.28
CA VAL A 20 -8.35 -34.23 4.79
C VAL A 20 -7.23 -33.29 5.23
N LEU A 21 -6.21 -33.82 5.92
CA LEU A 21 -5.07 -33.03 6.37
C LEU A 21 -4.29 -32.43 5.19
N THR A 22 -4.03 -33.23 4.16
CA THR A 22 -3.27 -32.76 2.98
C THR A 22 -4.02 -31.67 2.22
N VAL A 23 -5.32 -31.82 1.98
CA VAL A 23 -6.15 -30.80 1.35
C VAL A 23 -6.20 -29.51 2.19
N GLY A 24 -6.33 -29.65 3.51
CA GLY A 24 -6.32 -28.50 4.44
C GLY A 24 -5.00 -27.74 4.41
N LEU A 25 -3.86 -28.43 4.44
CA LEU A 25 -2.53 -27.82 4.37
C LEU A 25 -2.29 -27.10 3.04
N LEU A 26 -2.69 -27.69 1.92
CA LEU A 26 -2.58 -27.05 0.60
C LEU A 26 -3.41 -25.75 0.52
N GLY A 27 -4.61 -25.74 1.12
CA GLY A 27 -5.43 -24.54 1.23
C GLY A 27 -4.75 -23.42 2.02
N LEU A 28 -4.14 -23.74 3.17
CA LEU A 28 -3.41 -22.77 4.01
C LEU A 28 -2.21 -22.16 3.30
N VAL A 29 -1.42 -22.95 2.59
CA VAL A 29 -0.25 -22.45 1.83
C VAL A 29 -0.68 -21.48 0.74
N SER A 30 -1.77 -21.77 0.04
CA SER A 30 -2.30 -20.90 -1.02
C SER A 30 -2.74 -19.54 -0.50
N THR A 31 -3.41 -19.49 0.66
CA THR A 31 -3.85 -18.22 1.30
C THR A 31 -2.66 -17.41 1.81
N ALA A 32 -1.66 -18.04 2.41
CA ALA A 32 -0.45 -17.37 2.88
C ALA A 32 0.31 -16.66 1.75
N ALA A 33 0.43 -17.28 0.58
CA ALA A 33 1.06 -16.68 -0.59
C ALA A 33 0.30 -15.44 -1.10
N LEU A 34 -1.03 -15.46 -1.07
CA LEU A 34 -1.86 -14.32 -1.46
C LEU A 34 -1.70 -13.15 -0.50
N VAL A 35 -1.74 -13.40 0.81
CA VAL A 35 -1.57 -12.39 1.87
C VAL A 35 -0.21 -11.71 1.76
N THR A 36 0.88 -12.47 1.57
CA THR A 36 2.22 -11.91 1.42
C THR A 36 2.30 -10.94 0.22
N ARG A 37 1.66 -11.26 -0.90
CA ARG A 37 1.60 -10.37 -2.06
C ARG A 37 0.79 -9.09 -1.78
N MET A 38 -0.29 -9.19 -1.02
CA MET A 38 -1.11 -8.02 -0.63
C MET A 38 -0.33 -7.08 0.29
N ILE A 39 0.38 -7.62 1.28
CA ILE A 39 1.22 -6.84 2.21
C ILE A 39 2.30 -6.07 1.43
N GLY A 40 3.00 -6.70 0.49
CA GLY A 40 4.03 -6.04 -0.30
C GLY A 40 3.49 -4.90 -1.18
N ARG A 41 2.24 -5.00 -1.66
CA ARG A 41 1.58 -3.90 -2.39
C ARG A 41 1.16 -2.78 -1.45
N GLY A 42 0.57 -3.10 -0.31
CA GLY A 42 0.15 -2.14 0.71
C GLY A 42 1.31 -1.31 1.22
N GLN A 43 2.46 -1.93 1.49
CA GLN A 43 3.66 -1.24 1.97
C GLN A 43 4.16 -0.18 0.97
N ARG A 44 4.18 -0.48 -0.32
CA ARG A 44 4.61 0.49 -1.35
C ARG A 44 3.66 1.67 -1.48
N SER A 45 2.36 1.40 -1.44
CA SER A 45 1.32 2.45 -1.45
C SER A 45 1.43 3.32 -0.20
N ALA A 46 1.63 2.73 0.99
CA ALA A 46 1.79 3.47 2.23
C ALA A 46 3.03 4.39 2.21
N VAL A 47 4.17 3.91 1.71
CA VAL A 47 5.39 4.73 1.57
C VAL A 47 5.15 5.90 0.61
N ALA A 48 4.51 5.66 -0.54
CA ALA A 48 4.19 6.70 -1.50
C ALA A 48 3.18 7.72 -0.93
N GLY A 49 2.17 7.25 -0.19
CA GLY A 49 1.19 8.11 0.49
C GLY A 49 1.83 9.00 1.56
N ASN A 50 2.69 8.45 2.41
CA ASN A 50 3.43 9.24 3.40
C ASN A 50 4.32 10.30 2.76
N PHE A 51 4.98 9.95 1.65
CA PHE A 51 5.81 10.89 0.89
C PHE A 51 4.98 12.04 0.31
N ALA A 52 3.79 11.74 -0.23
CA ALA A 52 2.85 12.74 -0.72
C ALA A 52 2.33 13.65 0.41
N GLN A 53 1.96 13.07 1.55
CA GLN A 53 1.48 13.82 2.72
C GLN A 53 2.53 14.77 3.28
N GLN A 54 3.77 14.32 3.45
CA GLN A 54 4.85 15.18 3.93
C GLN A 54 5.08 16.37 2.99
N ARG A 55 5.00 16.15 1.67
CA ARG A 55 5.12 17.24 0.72
C ARG A 55 3.90 18.16 0.78
N MET A 56 2.69 17.61 0.88
CA MET A 56 1.46 18.41 0.99
C MET A 56 1.49 19.38 2.16
N GLU A 57 1.98 18.95 3.33
CA GLU A 57 2.08 19.82 4.50
C GLU A 57 3.04 21.00 4.28
N ARG A 58 4.17 20.77 3.62
CA ARG A 58 5.11 21.85 3.24
C ARG A 58 4.49 22.80 2.23
N LEU A 59 3.72 22.28 1.26
CA LEU A 59 3.08 23.10 0.24
C LEU A 59 1.93 23.92 0.79
N ARG A 60 1.23 23.44 1.83
CA ARG A 60 0.20 24.24 2.54
C ARG A 60 0.79 25.51 3.15
N THR A 61 1.95 25.41 3.78
CA THR A 61 2.65 26.57 4.31
C THR A 61 3.14 27.48 3.18
N ALA A 62 3.67 26.92 2.11
CA ALA A 62 4.16 27.65 0.95
C ALA A 62 3.04 28.38 0.17
N ALA A 63 1.81 27.86 0.21
CA ALA A 63 0.69 28.43 -0.52
C ALA A 63 0.38 29.87 -0.15
N CYS A 64 0.64 30.28 1.10
CA CYS A 64 0.42 31.63 1.55
C CYS A 64 1.60 32.58 1.30
N ILE A 65 2.72 32.09 0.79
CA ILE A 65 3.90 32.89 0.46
C ILE A 65 4.05 32.97 -1.06
N PRO A 66 3.78 34.14 -1.70
CA PRO A 66 3.79 34.29 -3.15
C PRO A 66 5.05 33.76 -3.84
N ALA A 67 6.22 34.02 -3.25
CA ALA A 67 7.52 33.60 -3.78
C ALA A 67 7.72 32.05 -3.74
N GLN A 68 6.96 31.32 -2.93
CA GLN A 68 7.07 29.87 -2.77
C GLN A 68 6.00 29.06 -3.54
N ARG A 69 5.04 29.73 -4.17
CA ARG A 69 4.00 29.11 -5.00
C ARG A 69 4.54 28.68 -6.37
N VAL A 70 5.55 27.85 -6.37
CA VAL A 70 6.19 27.38 -7.60
C VAL A 70 5.80 25.93 -7.84
N PRO A 71 5.31 25.58 -9.05
CA PRO A 71 5.11 24.18 -9.41
C PRO A 71 6.46 23.46 -9.43
N GLY A 72 6.47 22.19 -9.11
CA GLY A 72 7.72 21.44 -9.05
C GLY A 72 7.53 19.94 -9.01
N ALA A 73 8.64 19.25 -8.92
CA ALA A 73 8.71 17.80 -8.81
C ALA A 73 9.79 17.38 -7.81
N GLU A 74 9.60 16.24 -7.19
CA GLU A 74 10.53 15.64 -6.25
C GLU A 74 10.50 14.12 -6.37
N ASN A 75 11.65 13.49 -6.27
CA ASN A 75 11.77 12.05 -6.33
C ASN A 75 12.16 11.48 -4.97
N LEU A 76 11.48 10.41 -4.56
CA LEU A 76 11.88 9.59 -3.41
C LEU A 76 12.88 8.55 -3.91
N MET A 77 14.12 8.66 -3.45
CA MET A 77 15.21 7.77 -3.86
C MET A 77 15.41 6.66 -2.83
N ARG A 78 15.71 5.46 -3.33
CA ARG A 78 16.22 4.35 -2.52
C ARG A 78 17.52 3.87 -3.17
N GLY A 79 18.66 4.30 -2.60
CA GLY A 79 19.94 4.22 -3.28
C GLY A 79 19.94 5.05 -4.56
N SER A 80 20.32 4.47 -5.68
CA SER A 80 20.34 5.13 -6.99
C SER A 80 18.99 5.10 -7.75
N ASN A 81 17.97 4.42 -7.21
CA ASN A 81 16.70 4.24 -7.92
C ASN A 81 15.60 5.13 -7.35
N ALA A 82 14.89 5.84 -8.22
CA ALA A 82 13.67 6.54 -7.86
C ALA A 82 12.53 5.51 -7.66
N ILE A 83 11.96 5.47 -6.45
CA ILE A 83 10.86 4.55 -6.08
C ILE A 83 9.49 5.21 -6.13
N ALA A 84 9.43 6.53 -5.95
CA ALA A 84 8.25 7.35 -6.13
C ALA A 84 8.63 8.74 -6.61
N SER A 85 7.71 9.44 -7.25
CA SER A 85 7.85 10.84 -7.67
C SER A 85 6.59 11.61 -7.34
N ASN A 86 6.73 12.82 -6.81
CA ASN A 86 5.67 13.79 -6.62
C ASN A 86 5.81 14.90 -7.67
N VAL A 87 4.70 15.29 -8.28
CA VAL A 87 4.60 16.48 -9.12
C VAL A 87 3.46 17.33 -8.55
N TRP A 88 3.71 18.61 -8.32
CA TRP A 88 2.68 19.49 -7.72
C TRP A 88 2.52 20.78 -8.51
N ARG A 89 1.32 21.37 -8.35
CA ARG A 89 0.98 22.68 -8.89
C ARG A 89 0.05 23.41 -7.95
N PHE A 90 0.06 24.74 -8.07
CA PHE A 90 -0.85 25.64 -7.38
C PHE A 90 -1.80 26.24 -8.40
N THR A 91 -3.07 26.33 -8.06
CA THR A 91 -4.12 26.94 -8.90
C THR A 91 -4.93 27.92 -8.04
N LEU A 92 -5.04 29.16 -8.47
CA LEU A 92 -5.92 30.12 -7.83
C LEU A 92 -7.38 29.73 -8.13
N VAL A 93 -8.20 29.56 -7.12
CA VAL A 93 -9.61 29.19 -7.26
C VAL A 93 -10.51 30.42 -7.20
N ALA A 94 -10.39 31.21 -6.15
CA ALA A 94 -11.14 32.46 -5.98
C ALA A 94 -10.51 33.31 -4.87
N GLY A 95 -10.48 34.64 -5.03
CA GLY A 95 -9.96 35.56 -4.02
C GLY A 95 -8.57 35.18 -3.54
N ASN A 96 -8.45 34.80 -2.26
CA ASN A 96 -7.20 34.39 -1.63
C ASN A 96 -7.11 32.84 -1.42
N THR A 97 -7.90 32.08 -2.19
CA THR A 97 -8.04 30.63 -2.05
C THR A 97 -7.20 29.90 -3.10
N TRP A 98 -6.25 29.10 -2.67
CA TRP A 98 -5.34 28.34 -3.52
C TRP A 98 -5.61 26.85 -3.43
N ARG A 99 -5.72 26.20 -4.58
CA ARG A 99 -5.75 24.74 -4.70
C ARG A 99 -4.34 24.23 -4.93
N ILE A 100 -3.98 23.19 -4.21
CA ILE A 100 -2.73 22.45 -4.34
C ILE A 100 -3.07 21.06 -4.85
N ASP A 101 -2.56 20.72 -6.01
CA ASP A 101 -2.67 19.39 -6.59
C ASP A 101 -1.31 18.68 -6.51
N ILE A 102 -1.26 17.48 -5.94
CA ILE A 102 -0.08 16.60 -5.98
C ILE A 102 -0.46 15.33 -6.73
N THR A 103 0.37 14.97 -7.70
CA THR A 103 0.30 13.70 -8.41
C THR A 103 1.50 12.87 -8.02
N THR A 104 1.27 11.75 -7.34
CA THR A 104 2.30 10.81 -6.88
C THR A 104 2.31 9.60 -7.76
N THR A 105 3.44 9.32 -8.41
CA THR A 105 3.64 8.12 -9.22
C THR A 105 4.67 7.24 -8.56
N TYR A 106 4.36 5.96 -8.37
CA TYR A 106 5.26 4.98 -7.75
C TYR A 106 5.24 3.63 -8.48
N LYS A 107 6.34 2.88 -8.36
CA LYS A 107 6.47 1.56 -8.97
C LYS A 107 5.84 0.49 -8.08
N THR A 108 4.95 -0.31 -8.68
CA THR A 108 4.38 -1.50 -8.05
C THR A 108 5.20 -2.75 -8.38
N THR A 109 4.76 -3.91 -7.88
CA THR A 109 5.28 -5.21 -8.30
C THR A 109 5.14 -5.38 -9.82
N ARG A 110 6.11 -6.04 -10.47
CA ARG A 110 6.19 -6.23 -11.94
C ARG A 110 6.47 -4.94 -12.74
N ASN A 111 7.19 -3.98 -12.14
CA ASN A 111 7.61 -2.75 -12.82
C ASN A 111 6.46 -1.89 -13.42
N ARG A 112 5.23 -2.11 -12.97
CA ARG A 112 4.10 -1.24 -13.34
C ARG A 112 4.12 0.01 -12.47
N SER A 113 3.86 1.16 -13.05
CA SER A 113 3.64 2.41 -12.32
C SER A 113 2.16 2.55 -11.94
N ARG A 114 1.93 3.11 -10.77
CA ARG A 114 0.62 3.54 -10.30
C ARG A 114 0.69 5.01 -9.95
N THR A 115 -0.37 5.74 -10.28
CA THR A 115 -0.47 7.16 -10.03
C THR A 115 -1.65 7.41 -9.10
N GLU A 116 -1.41 8.18 -8.05
CA GLU A 116 -2.42 8.64 -7.10
C GLU A 116 -2.41 10.17 -7.08
N ARG A 117 -3.59 10.77 -6.93
CA ARG A 117 -3.75 12.22 -6.89
C ARG A 117 -4.29 12.63 -5.52
N MET A 118 -3.68 13.65 -4.96
CA MET A 118 -4.09 14.28 -3.73
C MET A 118 -4.32 15.77 -3.98
N GLU A 119 -5.40 16.31 -3.44
CA GLU A 119 -5.80 17.68 -3.64
C GLU A 119 -6.18 18.32 -2.30
N THR A 120 -5.81 19.57 -2.10
CA THR A 120 -6.24 20.35 -0.93
C THR A 120 -6.44 21.81 -1.31
N THR A 121 -7.21 22.53 -0.51
CA THR A 121 -7.45 23.95 -0.70
C THR A 121 -7.01 24.70 0.55
N VAL A 122 -6.32 25.82 0.36
CA VAL A 122 -5.81 26.68 1.42
C VAL A 122 -6.32 28.10 1.19
N ILE A 123 -6.82 28.71 2.24
CA ILE A 123 -7.26 30.12 2.26
C ILE A 123 -6.14 30.92 2.95
N CYS A 124 -5.59 31.87 2.27
CA CYS A 124 -4.57 32.77 2.77
C CYS A 124 -5.15 34.13 3.08
#